data_3f79b1d6b86204cbed530aae6499975e
#
_entry.id   3f79b1d6b86204cbed530aae6499975e
#
_cell.length_a   1.000
_cell.length_b   1.000
_cell.length_c   1.000
_cell.angle_alpha   90.00
_cell.angle_beta   90.00
_cell.angle_gamma   90.00
#
_symmetry.space_group_name_H-M   'P 1'
#
loop_
_entity.id
_entity.type
_entity.pdbx_description
1 polymer ?
#
loop_
_entity_poly.entity_id
_entity_poly.type
_entity_poly.pdbx_seq_one_letter_code
_entity_poly.pdbx_strand_id
1 'polypeptide(L)'
;YKGKFTTSPESHSGEGIFFTSKMLAQFALWSEDVMYSNRCDDEAKFVRSHLIAYYTKLNRIGTMVQMKLENDTKRTAREVFDMFAPLGEGVVKTLIPMKEFCRQGEPVARSQARRILSRLEEFKEVIFDFSEIDFMGQGFADEIFRVFQNRHPDIVLTVNNANEEVRSEERRVGK
;
A
#
# COMPACT_ATOMS: atom_id res chain seq x y z
N TYR A 1 -1.16 4.19 -3.56
CA TYR A 1 -0.57 5.32 -2.84
C TYR A 1 0.35 4.80 -1.74
N LYS A 2 1.63 5.19 -1.74
CA LYS A 2 2.66 4.58 -0.90
C LYS A 2 3.10 5.45 0.29
N GLY A 3 2.64 6.68 0.38
CA GLY A 3 2.93 7.57 1.51
C GLY A 3 3.14 9.02 1.12
N LYS A 4 4.23 9.33 0.45
CA LYS A 4 4.57 10.72 0.09
C LYS A 4 4.34 10.96 -1.39
N PHE A 5 3.62 12.01 -1.72
CA PHE A 5 3.51 12.52 -3.07
C PHE A 5 3.09 13.99 -3.06
N THR A 6 3.94 14.85 -3.58
CA THR A 6 3.62 16.26 -3.79
C THR A 6 4.32 16.78 -5.04
N THR A 7 3.70 17.71 -5.72
CA THR A 7 4.31 18.49 -6.81
C THR A 7 4.97 19.76 -6.32
N SER A 8 4.81 20.09 -5.02
CA SER A 8 5.33 21.30 -4.39
C SER A 8 5.97 20.94 -3.03
N PRO A 9 7.13 20.26 -3.03
CA PRO A 9 7.75 19.74 -1.80
C PRO A 9 8.17 20.83 -0.80
N GLU A 10 8.43 22.04 -1.26
CA GLU A 10 8.75 23.20 -0.43
C GLU A 10 7.57 23.72 0.41
N SER A 11 6.34 23.39 0.05
CA SER A 11 5.12 23.89 0.75
C SER A 11 4.26 22.78 1.33
N HIS A 12 4.42 21.54 0.87
CA HIS A 12 3.58 20.41 1.25
C HIS A 12 4.39 19.11 1.40
N SER A 13 4.19 18.39 2.53
CA SER A 13 4.84 17.09 2.76
C SER A 13 4.31 15.96 1.88
N GLY A 14 3.12 16.12 1.28
CA GLY A 14 2.46 15.08 0.48
C GLY A 14 1.87 13.93 1.29
N GLU A 15 1.78 14.07 2.60
CA GLU A 15 1.43 12.99 3.55
C GLU A 15 -0.06 12.94 3.90
N GLY A 16 -0.84 13.99 3.60
CA GLY A 16 -2.23 14.14 4.04
C GLY A 16 -3.13 12.97 3.62
N ILE A 17 -3.11 12.57 2.35
CA ILE A 17 -3.91 11.43 1.86
C ILE A 17 -3.46 10.12 2.52
N PHE A 18 -2.16 9.94 2.75
CA PHE A 18 -1.64 8.76 3.41
C PHE A 18 -2.22 8.60 4.82
N PHE A 19 -2.06 9.60 5.67
CA PHE A 19 -2.57 9.56 7.04
C PHE A 19 -4.10 9.44 7.08
N THR A 20 -4.82 10.19 6.26
CA THR A 20 -6.29 10.08 6.17
C THR A 20 -6.70 8.65 5.81
N SER A 21 -6.03 8.02 4.86
CA SER A 21 -6.34 6.63 4.47
C SER A 21 -6.06 5.61 5.58
N LYS A 22 -5.11 5.89 6.48
CA LYS A 22 -4.79 5.01 7.63
C LYS A 22 -5.69 5.24 8.83
N MET A 23 -6.24 6.45 8.98
CA MET A 23 -7.17 6.80 10.06
C MET A 23 -8.55 6.17 9.87
N LEU A 24 -9.02 6.06 8.64
CA LEU A 24 -10.38 5.70 8.32
C LEU A 24 -10.57 4.17 8.25
N ALA A 25 -11.75 3.70 8.65
CA ALA A 25 -12.15 2.31 8.47
C ALA A 25 -12.19 1.93 6.98
N GLN A 26 -12.65 2.86 6.15
CA GLN A 26 -12.59 2.73 4.70
C GLN A 26 -12.23 4.07 4.07
N PHE A 27 -11.29 4.03 3.14
CA PHE A 27 -10.92 5.15 2.28
C PHE A 27 -10.78 4.65 0.86
N ALA A 28 -11.44 5.33 -0.07
CA ALA A 28 -11.29 5.03 -1.48
C ALA A 28 -11.23 6.34 -2.29
N LEU A 29 -10.40 6.36 -3.31
CA LEU A 29 -10.21 7.48 -4.21
C LEU A 29 -10.30 6.96 -5.65
N TRP A 30 -11.15 7.59 -6.45
CA TRP A 30 -11.29 7.35 -7.88
C TRP A 30 -10.91 8.60 -8.64
N SER A 31 -10.12 8.42 -9.68
CA SER A 31 -9.83 9.48 -10.64
C SER A 31 -9.73 8.84 -12.00
N GLU A 32 -10.62 9.20 -12.90
CA GLU A 32 -10.79 8.57 -14.21
C GLU A 32 -10.94 7.04 -14.08
N ASP A 33 -10.03 6.26 -14.65
CA ASP A 33 -10.00 4.79 -14.63
C ASP A 33 -9.16 4.21 -13.47
N VAL A 34 -8.52 5.07 -12.67
CA VAL A 34 -7.66 4.67 -11.56
C VAL A 34 -8.42 4.70 -10.24
N MET A 35 -8.29 3.65 -9.46
CA MET A 35 -8.82 3.57 -8.11
C MET A 35 -7.74 3.15 -7.12
N TYR A 36 -7.73 3.82 -5.98
CA TYR A 36 -7.02 3.41 -4.76
C TYR A 36 -8.05 3.14 -3.65
N SER A 37 -7.86 2.07 -2.88
CA SER A 37 -8.62 1.79 -1.66
C SER A 37 -7.69 1.21 -0.59
N ASN A 38 -7.98 1.50 0.69
CA ASN A 38 -7.28 0.89 1.83
C ASN A 38 -7.90 -0.45 2.27
N ARG A 39 -8.96 -0.91 1.59
CA ARG A 39 -9.63 -2.20 1.85
C ARG A 39 -9.87 -2.95 0.55
N CYS A 40 -9.78 -4.27 0.63
CA CYS A 40 -10.03 -5.20 -0.48
C CYS A 40 -11.08 -6.27 -0.19
N ASP A 41 -11.82 -6.16 0.93
CA ASP A 41 -12.88 -7.12 1.28
C ASP A 41 -14.08 -7.10 0.30
N ASP A 42 -14.97 -8.07 0.45
CA ASP A 42 -16.11 -8.22 -0.47
C ASP A 42 -17.11 -7.07 -0.37
N GLU A 43 -17.28 -6.47 0.80
CA GLU A 43 -18.09 -5.25 0.97
C GLU A 43 -17.49 -4.10 0.16
N ALA A 44 -16.17 -3.89 0.24
CA ALA A 44 -15.48 -2.87 -0.55
C ALA A 44 -15.58 -3.14 -2.05
N LYS A 45 -15.51 -4.40 -2.49
CA LYS A 45 -15.70 -4.79 -3.90
C LYS A 45 -17.12 -4.51 -4.39
N PHE A 46 -18.14 -4.81 -3.58
CA PHE A 46 -19.54 -4.53 -3.90
C PHE A 46 -19.79 -3.03 -4.07
N VAL A 47 -19.41 -2.23 -3.08
CA VAL A 47 -19.54 -0.77 -3.12
C VAL A 47 -18.80 -0.20 -4.32
N ARG A 48 -17.58 -0.69 -4.60
CA ARG A 48 -16.78 -0.30 -5.75
C ARG A 48 -17.49 -0.52 -7.07
N SER A 49 -18.06 -1.71 -7.30
CA SER A 49 -18.73 -2.01 -8.59
C SER A 49 -19.93 -1.11 -8.84
N HIS A 50 -20.71 -0.80 -7.80
CA HIS A 50 -21.86 0.10 -7.89
C HIS A 50 -21.43 1.55 -8.11
N LEU A 51 -20.42 2.03 -7.41
CA LEU A 51 -19.91 3.40 -7.56
C LEU A 51 -19.25 3.62 -8.91
N ILE A 52 -18.48 2.65 -9.42
CA ILE A 52 -17.90 2.74 -10.78
C ILE A 52 -19.00 2.79 -11.82
N ALA A 53 -20.02 1.93 -11.74
CA ALA A 53 -21.14 1.93 -12.67
C ALA A 53 -21.90 3.26 -12.64
N TYR A 54 -22.13 3.82 -11.45
CA TYR A 54 -22.77 5.13 -11.27
C TYR A 54 -21.92 6.26 -11.84
N TYR A 55 -20.61 6.28 -11.55
CA TYR A 55 -19.68 7.31 -12.01
C TYR A 55 -19.52 7.29 -13.54
N THR A 56 -19.39 6.09 -14.12
CA THR A 56 -19.33 5.92 -15.58
C THR A 56 -20.62 6.39 -16.27
N LYS A 57 -21.78 6.09 -15.65
CA LYS A 57 -23.07 6.53 -16.17
C LYS A 57 -23.23 8.06 -16.17
N LEU A 58 -22.60 8.74 -15.23
CA LEU A 58 -22.65 10.20 -15.14
C LEU A 58 -21.72 10.90 -16.15
N ASN A 59 -20.88 10.17 -16.85
CA ASN A 59 -19.86 10.70 -17.80
C ASN A 59 -19.11 11.92 -17.24
N ARG A 60 -18.71 11.85 -15.97
CA ARG A 60 -18.04 12.96 -15.26
C ARG A 60 -16.55 12.73 -15.21
N ILE A 61 -15.81 13.80 -15.53
CA ILE A 61 -14.35 13.88 -15.35
C ILE A 61 -14.10 14.49 -13.97
N GLY A 62 -13.16 13.91 -13.21
CA GLY A 62 -12.76 14.43 -11.91
C GLY A 62 -12.33 13.34 -10.93
N THR A 63 -12.21 13.73 -9.66
CA THR A 63 -11.82 12.84 -8.58
C THR A 63 -12.97 12.70 -7.57
N MET A 64 -13.27 11.45 -7.20
CA MET A 64 -14.21 11.12 -6.14
C MET A 64 -13.47 10.51 -4.97
N VAL A 65 -13.76 10.96 -3.76
CA VAL A 65 -13.22 10.41 -2.52
C VAL A 65 -14.37 9.88 -1.67
N GLN A 66 -14.25 8.63 -1.22
CA GLN A 66 -15.16 8.02 -0.27
C GLN A 66 -14.43 7.77 1.05
N MET A 67 -15.04 8.16 2.15
CA MET A 67 -14.51 7.99 3.49
C MET A 67 -15.59 7.39 4.41
N LYS A 68 -15.22 6.35 5.18
CA LYS A 68 -16.06 5.77 6.22
C LYS A 68 -15.30 5.80 7.54
N LEU A 69 -15.92 6.42 8.54
CA LEU A 69 -15.46 6.40 9.93
C LEU A 69 -16.48 5.61 10.75
N GLU A 70 -16.02 4.70 11.58
CA GLU A 70 -16.87 4.00 12.54
C GLU A 70 -17.06 4.86 13.77
N ASN A 71 -18.30 4.92 14.30
CA ASN A 71 -18.64 5.78 15.46
C ASN A 71 -17.95 5.33 16.76
N ASP A 72 -17.52 4.06 16.83
CA ASP A 72 -16.85 3.46 17.96
C ASP A 72 -15.36 3.20 17.71
N THR A 73 -14.77 3.87 16.70
CA THR A 73 -13.36 3.69 16.39
C THR A 73 -12.48 4.02 17.60
N LYS A 74 -11.59 3.08 17.93
CA LYS A 74 -10.57 3.25 18.98
C LYS A 74 -9.27 3.82 18.43
N ARG A 75 -9.15 3.91 17.10
CA ARG A 75 -7.94 4.39 16.44
C ARG A 75 -7.82 5.90 16.58
N THR A 76 -6.73 6.36 17.16
CA THR A 76 -6.43 7.78 17.31
C THR A 76 -5.45 8.27 16.24
N ALA A 77 -5.51 9.57 15.92
CA ALA A 77 -4.55 10.20 15.01
C ALA A 77 -3.11 10.02 15.50
N ARG A 78 -2.89 10.14 16.82
CA ARG A 78 -1.58 10.01 17.43
C ARG A 78 -0.99 8.61 17.20
N GLU A 79 -1.75 7.55 17.45
CA GLU A 79 -1.29 6.17 17.19
C GLU A 79 -0.89 5.95 15.74
N VAL A 80 -1.67 6.49 14.79
CA VAL A 80 -1.34 6.39 13.36
C VAL A 80 -0.09 7.19 13.02
N PHE A 81 0.07 8.41 13.56
CA PHE A 81 1.28 9.20 13.36
C PHE A 81 2.50 8.51 13.97
N ASP A 82 2.42 8.04 15.21
CA ASP A 82 3.52 7.35 15.89
C ASP A 82 3.94 6.06 15.16
N MET A 83 2.98 5.39 14.51
CA MET A 83 3.26 4.17 13.74
C MET A 83 4.05 4.44 12.46
N PHE A 84 3.77 5.52 11.74
CA PHE A 84 4.33 5.77 10.40
C PHE A 84 5.32 6.94 10.34
N ALA A 85 5.27 7.86 11.30
CA ALA A 85 6.09 9.07 11.36
C ALA A 85 6.56 9.36 12.80
N PRO A 86 7.36 8.47 13.42
CA PRO A 86 7.81 8.69 14.77
C PRO A 86 8.69 9.95 14.88
N LEU A 87 8.40 10.79 15.88
CA LEU A 87 9.25 11.89 16.38
C LEU A 87 9.77 12.88 15.32
N GLY A 88 8.89 13.42 14.50
CA GLY A 88 9.22 14.60 13.67
C GLY A 88 10.05 14.33 12.41
N GLU A 89 10.36 13.08 12.10
CA GLU A 89 11.08 12.71 10.88
C GLU A 89 10.21 12.66 9.61
N GLY A 90 8.91 12.97 9.74
CA GLY A 90 7.93 12.76 8.68
C GLY A 90 7.59 11.26 8.49
N VAL A 91 6.91 10.91 7.40
CA VAL A 91 6.60 9.50 7.11
C VAL A 91 7.87 8.77 6.68
N VAL A 92 8.41 7.97 7.57
CA VAL A 92 9.61 7.15 7.35
C VAL A 92 9.28 5.67 7.13
N LYS A 93 8.05 5.27 7.45
CA LYS A 93 7.56 3.89 7.34
C LYS A 93 6.36 3.81 6.41
N THR A 94 6.31 2.79 5.58
CA THR A 94 5.14 2.51 4.73
C THR A 94 4.70 1.06 4.84
N LEU A 95 3.40 0.80 4.60
CA LEU A 95 2.82 -0.53 4.55
C LEU A 95 2.24 -0.76 3.16
N ILE A 96 2.67 -1.83 2.52
CA ILE A 96 2.29 -2.25 1.18
C ILE A 96 1.40 -3.49 1.28
N PRO A 97 0.07 -3.36 1.14
CA PRO A 97 -0.82 -4.51 1.07
C PRO A 97 -0.66 -5.20 -0.27
N MET A 98 -0.01 -6.37 -0.28
CA MET A 98 0.37 -7.08 -1.49
C MET A 98 -0.83 -7.44 -2.37
N LYS A 99 -1.95 -7.79 -1.76
CA LYS A 99 -3.21 -8.10 -2.46
C LYS A 99 -3.71 -6.94 -3.33
N GLU A 100 -3.52 -5.71 -2.89
CA GLU A 100 -3.90 -4.51 -3.65
C GLU A 100 -3.08 -4.34 -4.93
N PHE A 101 -1.81 -4.68 -4.88
CA PHE A 101 -0.88 -4.53 -6.01
C PHE A 101 -0.88 -5.73 -6.95
N CYS A 102 -1.36 -6.89 -6.49
CA CYS A 102 -1.39 -8.16 -7.22
C CYS A 102 -2.81 -8.60 -7.56
N ARG A 103 -3.73 -7.66 -7.84
CA ARG A 103 -5.16 -7.89 -8.08
C ARG A 103 -5.49 -8.90 -9.19
N GLN A 104 -4.60 -9.09 -10.14
CA GLN A 104 -4.80 -9.98 -11.31
C GLN A 104 -4.12 -11.34 -11.14
N GLY A 105 -3.70 -11.71 -9.94
CA GLY A 105 -3.02 -12.96 -9.64
C GLY A 105 -1.98 -12.84 -8.55
N GLU A 106 -1.28 -13.92 -8.32
CA GLU A 106 -0.23 -14.00 -7.31
C GLU A 106 1.03 -13.18 -7.70
N PRO A 107 1.83 -12.74 -6.73
CA PRO A 107 3.08 -12.02 -6.95
C PRO A 107 4.18 -12.95 -7.49
N VAL A 108 4.28 -13.08 -8.81
CA VAL A 108 5.19 -14.03 -9.48
C VAL A 108 6.34 -13.34 -10.20
N ALA A 109 6.04 -12.27 -10.95
CA ALA A 109 6.98 -11.70 -11.90
C ALA A 109 7.85 -10.58 -11.31
N ARG A 110 9.12 -10.50 -11.73
CA ARG A 110 10.03 -9.41 -11.40
C ARG A 110 9.47 -8.02 -11.76
N SER A 111 8.73 -7.92 -12.86
CA SER A 111 8.12 -6.66 -13.29
C SER A 111 7.04 -6.17 -12.32
N GLN A 112 6.29 -7.09 -11.70
CA GLN A 112 5.33 -6.73 -10.63
C GLN A 112 6.08 -6.17 -9.41
N ALA A 113 7.16 -6.84 -8.98
CA ALA A 113 8.00 -6.39 -7.87
C ALA A 113 8.56 -4.98 -8.15
N ARG A 114 9.17 -4.73 -9.31
CA ARG A 114 9.72 -3.42 -9.68
C ARG A 114 8.69 -2.31 -9.63
N ARG A 115 7.47 -2.57 -10.06
CA ARG A 115 6.37 -1.60 -9.97
C ARG A 115 6.02 -1.28 -8.53
N ILE A 116 6.04 -2.28 -7.64
CA ILE A 116 5.78 -2.10 -6.22
C ILE A 116 6.93 -1.35 -5.55
N LEU A 117 8.16 -1.67 -5.90
CA LEU A 117 9.38 -1.09 -5.31
C LEU A 117 9.63 0.37 -5.74
N SER A 118 9.03 0.82 -6.85
CA SER A 118 9.20 2.20 -7.32
C SER A 118 8.88 3.21 -6.21
N ARG A 119 9.83 4.10 -5.91
CA ARG A 119 9.75 5.16 -4.88
C ARG A 119 9.72 4.66 -3.43
N LEU A 120 10.13 3.43 -3.15
CA LEU A 120 10.28 2.95 -1.78
C LEU A 120 11.61 3.40 -1.14
N GLU A 121 12.54 3.87 -1.93
CA GLU A 121 13.80 4.48 -1.49
C GLU A 121 13.61 5.74 -0.61
N GLU A 122 12.42 6.32 -0.62
CA GLU A 122 12.05 7.46 0.23
C GLU A 122 11.76 7.08 1.69
N PHE A 123 11.69 5.77 2.01
CA PHE A 123 11.32 5.26 3.33
C PHE A 123 12.52 4.58 4.02
N LYS A 124 12.50 4.60 5.37
CA LYS A 124 13.47 3.86 6.19
C LYS A 124 13.00 2.44 6.51
N GLU A 125 11.67 2.23 6.51
CA GLU A 125 11.08 0.91 6.74
C GLU A 125 9.91 0.68 5.77
N VAL A 126 9.91 -0.50 5.16
CA VAL A 126 8.85 -0.96 4.26
C VAL A 126 8.27 -2.27 4.79
N ILE A 127 6.98 -2.25 5.12
CA ILE A 127 6.25 -3.42 5.57
C ILE A 127 5.47 -3.98 4.39
N PHE A 128 5.77 -5.20 3.97
CA PHE A 128 4.98 -5.95 2.99
C PHE A 128 3.96 -6.81 3.72
N ASP A 129 2.68 -6.51 3.53
CA ASP A 129 1.58 -7.27 4.09
C ASP A 129 1.07 -8.30 3.07
N PHE A 130 1.29 -9.57 3.38
CA PHE A 130 0.90 -10.72 2.56
C PHE A 130 -0.45 -11.33 2.95
N SER A 131 -1.30 -10.59 3.66
CA SER A 131 -2.69 -11.04 3.91
C SER A 131 -3.36 -11.44 2.60
N GLU A 132 -4.02 -12.59 2.58
CA GLU A 132 -4.72 -13.14 1.40
C GLU A 132 -3.80 -13.43 0.18
N ILE A 133 -2.52 -13.62 0.39
CA ILE A 133 -1.55 -14.08 -0.61
C ILE A 133 -1.10 -15.49 -0.23
N ASP A 134 -1.39 -16.45 -1.09
CA ASP A 134 -1.08 -17.85 -0.84
C ASP A 134 0.31 -18.24 -1.35
N PHE A 135 0.77 -17.62 -2.43
CA PHE A 135 2.00 -17.98 -3.11
C PHE A 135 2.81 -16.74 -3.51
N MET A 136 4.14 -16.85 -3.49
CA MET A 136 5.06 -15.85 -4.02
C MET A 136 6.09 -16.52 -4.94
N GLY A 137 6.21 -16.03 -6.17
CA GLY A 137 7.16 -16.56 -7.14
C GLY A 137 8.60 -16.16 -6.85
N GLN A 138 9.54 -17.04 -7.15
CA GLN A 138 10.97 -16.83 -6.94
C GLN A 138 11.48 -15.52 -7.56
N GLY A 139 11.06 -15.20 -8.78
CA GLY A 139 11.50 -13.97 -9.46
C GLY A 139 11.02 -12.70 -8.77
N PHE A 140 9.84 -12.73 -8.18
CA PHE A 140 9.29 -11.64 -7.39
C PHE A 140 10.05 -11.48 -6.07
N ALA A 141 10.22 -12.57 -5.33
CA ALA A 141 10.98 -12.61 -4.07
C ALA A 141 12.43 -12.11 -4.27
N ASP A 142 13.11 -12.61 -5.29
CA ASP A 142 14.49 -12.23 -5.64
C ASP A 142 14.62 -10.72 -5.90
N GLU A 143 13.69 -10.11 -6.60
CA GLU A 143 13.72 -8.68 -6.89
C GLU A 143 13.54 -7.83 -5.62
N ILE A 144 12.71 -8.28 -4.66
CA ILE A 144 12.48 -7.54 -3.40
C ILE A 144 13.61 -7.80 -2.40
N PHE A 145 13.80 -9.07 -2.01
CA PHE A 145 14.59 -9.40 -0.83
C PHE A 145 16.10 -9.52 -1.11
N ARG A 146 16.49 -9.61 -2.38
CA ARG A 146 17.90 -9.61 -2.76
C ARG A 146 18.28 -8.36 -3.58
N VAL A 147 17.63 -8.12 -4.72
CA VAL A 147 18.07 -7.07 -5.64
C VAL A 147 17.82 -5.67 -5.06
N PHE A 148 16.63 -5.41 -4.55
CA PHE A 148 16.29 -4.13 -3.94
C PHE A 148 17.03 -3.94 -2.60
N GLN A 149 17.05 -4.96 -1.73
CA GLN A 149 17.74 -4.88 -0.44
C GLN A 149 19.24 -4.62 -0.59
N ASN A 150 19.90 -5.23 -1.59
CA ASN A 150 21.32 -4.96 -1.85
C ASN A 150 21.60 -3.55 -2.36
N ARG A 151 20.63 -2.92 -3.05
CA ARG A 151 20.75 -1.54 -3.50
C ARG A 151 20.45 -0.52 -2.40
N HIS A 152 19.63 -0.90 -1.45
CA HIS A 152 19.15 -0.05 -0.36
C HIS A 152 19.30 -0.78 1.00
N PRO A 153 20.54 -1.03 1.45
CA PRO A 153 20.80 -1.82 2.66
C PRO A 153 20.36 -1.11 3.96
N ASP A 154 20.15 0.19 3.89
CA ASP A 154 19.67 1.06 4.98
C ASP A 154 18.14 1.02 5.14
N ILE A 155 17.41 0.44 4.20
CA ILE A 155 15.97 0.28 4.29
C ILE A 155 15.63 -1.06 4.97
N VAL A 156 14.87 -0.99 6.04
CA VAL A 156 14.39 -2.20 6.73
C VAL A 156 13.17 -2.76 5.99
N LEU A 157 13.27 -4.00 5.50
CA LEU A 157 12.13 -4.71 4.92
C LEU A 157 11.53 -5.65 5.97
N THR A 158 10.22 -5.52 6.19
CA THR A 158 9.45 -6.34 7.13
C THR A 158 8.34 -7.07 6.38
N VAL A 159 8.16 -8.36 6.69
CA VAL A 159 7.10 -9.21 6.10
C VAL A 159 6.07 -9.54 7.17
N ASN A 160 4.82 -9.11 6.93
CA ASN A 160 3.69 -9.38 7.81
C ASN A 160 2.67 -10.33 7.16
N ASN A 161 1.97 -11.10 8.00
CA ASN A 161 0.85 -11.96 7.61
C ASN A 161 1.15 -12.97 6.48
N ALA A 162 2.43 -13.32 6.32
CA ALA A 162 2.85 -14.30 5.34
C ALA A 162 2.63 -15.73 5.86
N ASN A 163 2.08 -16.60 5.01
CA ASN A 163 2.03 -18.03 5.26
C ASN A 163 3.43 -18.67 5.13
N GLU A 164 3.52 -19.98 5.41
CA GLU A 164 4.82 -20.68 5.42
C GLU A 164 5.44 -20.78 4.00
N GLU A 165 4.63 -20.83 2.95
CA GLU A 165 5.11 -20.89 1.58
C GLU A 165 5.79 -19.55 1.17
N VAL A 166 5.15 -18.44 1.44
CA VAL A 166 5.71 -17.09 1.21
C VAL A 166 6.98 -16.87 2.04
N ARG A 167 6.99 -17.27 3.32
CA ARG A 167 8.17 -17.16 4.19
C ARG A 167 9.32 -18.07 3.75
N SER A 168 9.02 -19.21 3.17
CA SER A 168 10.03 -20.12 2.61
C SER A 168 10.78 -19.47 1.45
N GLU A 169 10.07 -18.80 0.54
CA GLU A 169 10.67 -18.08 -0.57
C GLU A 169 11.48 -16.86 -0.11
N GLU A 170 10.97 -16.09 0.85
CA GLU A 170 11.72 -14.99 1.49
C GLU A 170 13.07 -15.47 2.03
N ARG A 171 13.06 -16.53 2.86
CA ARG A 171 14.27 -17.09 3.48
C ARG A 171 15.25 -17.67 2.47
N ARG A 172 14.76 -18.22 1.36
CA ARG A 172 15.60 -18.79 0.31
C ARG A 172 16.40 -17.75 -0.46
N VAL A 173 15.83 -16.58 -0.63
CA VAL A 173 16.41 -15.50 -1.42
C VAL A 173 17.20 -14.51 -0.56
N GLY A 174 16.85 -14.34 0.71
CA GLY A 174 17.50 -13.42 1.65
C GLY A 174 18.82 -13.94 2.26
N LYS A 175 19.31 -15.09 1.78
CA LYS A 175 20.64 -15.62 2.09
C LYS A 175 21.62 -15.24 0.99
#